data_3f85cea7dd1cc5ac4032d73a56098480
#
_entry.id   3f85cea7dd1cc5ac4032d73a56098480
#
_cell.length_a   1.000
_cell.length_b   1.000
_cell.length_c   1.000
_cell.angle_alpha   90.00
_cell.angle_beta   90.00
_cell.angle_gamma   90.00
#
_symmetry.space_group_name_H-M   'P 1'
#
loop_
_entity.id
_entity.type
_entity.pdbx_description
1 polymer ?
#
loop_
_entity_poly.entity_id
_entity_poly.type
_entity_poly.pdbx_seq_one_letter_code
_entity_poly.pdbx_strand_id
1 'polypeptide(L)'
;TNLAMHGGTAWPDQWYSHYAAQKPPLNYGASFFYTEARNQFIANRYRSADSSQIRKLLVVAERALKEGALGISFSLEYIPGVNSAEIVPMMHLAKRYNVPVFFHARYSDTLEPGTNFDALNELIGYARQTGASIHIDHITSTGGTFSMAKSLGLLEGARSGGLDITACLYPYNFWGTYLNSARFDAGWQKRFGISYKDLQLGG
;
A
#
# COMPACT_ATOMS: atom_id res chain seq x y z
N THR A 1 3.31 -20.36 -6.91
CA THR A 1 3.55 -18.94 -7.22
C THR A 1 3.67 -18.15 -5.94
N ASN A 2 4.65 -17.28 -5.85
CA ASN A 2 4.83 -16.32 -4.77
C ASN A 2 4.97 -14.90 -5.37
N LEU A 3 4.10 -13.98 -4.95
CA LEU A 3 4.06 -12.61 -5.47
C LEU A 3 4.27 -11.61 -4.33
N ALA A 4 5.36 -10.83 -4.40
CA ALA A 4 5.63 -9.73 -3.47
C ALA A 4 4.84 -8.48 -3.90
N MET A 5 3.53 -8.48 -3.64
CA MET A 5 2.61 -7.42 -4.10
C MET A 5 2.47 -6.29 -3.07
N HIS A 6 2.40 -6.61 -1.78
CA HIS A 6 2.58 -5.64 -0.70
C HIS A 6 4.07 -5.44 -0.45
N GLY A 7 4.59 -4.25 -0.73
CA GLY A 7 6.02 -4.00 -0.77
C GLY A 7 6.57 -4.21 -2.18
N GLY A 8 7.23 -5.34 -2.42
CA GLY A 8 7.90 -5.56 -3.71
C GLY A 8 9.29 -4.94 -3.76
N THR A 9 9.63 -4.26 -4.84
CA THR A 9 10.93 -3.62 -5.03
C THR A 9 10.86 -2.36 -5.91
N ALA A 10 11.76 -1.41 -5.67
CA ALA A 10 11.96 -0.28 -6.59
C ALA A 10 12.80 -0.65 -7.83
N TRP A 11 13.43 -1.83 -7.84
CA TRP A 11 14.41 -2.29 -8.83
C TRP A 11 14.08 -3.70 -9.35
N PRO A 12 13.01 -3.90 -10.15
CA PRO A 12 12.57 -5.23 -10.59
C PRO A 12 13.63 -6.01 -11.34
N ASP A 13 14.40 -5.38 -12.23
CA ASP A 13 15.45 -6.06 -12.98
C ASP A 13 16.50 -6.73 -12.07
N GLN A 14 16.99 -5.99 -11.05
CA GLN A 14 17.92 -6.52 -10.07
C GLN A 14 17.28 -7.61 -9.21
N TRP A 15 16.03 -7.41 -8.79
CA TRP A 15 15.27 -8.34 -7.98
C TRP A 15 15.06 -9.66 -8.73
N TYR A 16 14.62 -9.60 -9.98
CA TYR A 16 14.42 -10.80 -10.82
C TYR A 16 15.73 -11.52 -11.10
N SER A 17 16.79 -10.78 -11.40
CA SER A 17 18.14 -11.35 -11.63
C SER A 17 18.66 -12.09 -10.39
N HIS A 18 18.46 -11.50 -9.19
CA HIS A 18 18.84 -12.14 -7.93
C HIS A 18 18.11 -13.47 -7.69
N TYR A 19 16.78 -13.50 -7.85
CA TYR A 19 16.00 -14.72 -7.65
C TYR A 19 16.20 -15.75 -8.77
N ALA A 20 16.38 -15.34 -10.01
CA ALA A 20 16.69 -16.25 -11.12
C ALA A 20 17.99 -17.02 -10.86
N ALA A 21 18.99 -16.40 -10.27
CA ALA A 21 20.26 -17.07 -9.91
C ALA A 21 20.06 -18.16 -8.84
N GLN A 22 19.05 -18.03 -7.98
CA GLN A 22 18.71 -19.02 -6.93
C GLN A 22 17.88 -20.21 -7.44
N LYS A 23 17.36 -20.14 -8.67
CA LYS A 23 16.53 -21.16 -9.31
C LYS A 23 15.38 -21.63 -8.41
N PRO A 24 14.49 -20.72 -7.92
CA PRO A 24 13.40 -21.11 -7.02
C PRO A 24 12.47 -22.11 -7.72
N PRO A 25 11.87 -23.07 -6.98
CA PRO A 25 11.03 -24.12 -7.55
C PRO A 25 9.61 -23.65 -7.91
N LEU A 26 9.35 -22.34 -7.85
CA LEU A 26 8.01 -21.79 -8.10
C LEU A 26 8.12 -20.45 -8.87
N ASN A 27 7.02 -20.08 -9.53
CA ASN A 27 6.88 -18.77 -10.16
C ASN A 27 6.87 -17.67 -9.10
N TYR A 28 7.51 -16.53 -9.41
CA TYR A 28 7.64 -15.39 -8.51
C TYR A 28 7.48 -14.08 -9.28
N GLY A 29 7.13 -13.01 -8.56
CA GLY A 29 6.97 -11.68 -9.12
C GLY A 29 6.87 -10.62 -8.02
N ALA A 30 7.07 -9.36 -8.38
CA ALA A 30 7.02 -8.24 -7.46
C ALA A 30 6.30 -7.04 -8.06
N SER A 31 5.66 -6.23 -7.21
CA SER A 31 5.20 -4.89 -7.54
C SER A 31 6.35 -3.87 -7.45
N PHE A 32 6.17 -2.71 -8.08
CA PHE A 32 7.01 -1.54 -7.81
C PHE A 32 6.68 -0.99 -6.43
N PHE A 33 7.67 -0.99 -5.52
CA PHE A 33 7.49 -0.49 -4.16
C PHE A 33 7.77 1.00 -4.07
N TYR A 34 6.70 1.79 -4.06
CA TYR A 34 6.76 3.25 -4.05
C TYR A 34 7.57 3.81 -2.88
N THR A 35 7.40 3.25 -1.67
CA THR A 35 8.11 3.72 -0.46
C THR A 35 9.63 3.58 -0.59
N GLU A 36 10.12 2.48 -1.14
CA GLU A 36 11.55 2.25 -1.35
C GLU A 36 12.13 3.27 -2.34
N ALA A 37 11.45 3.48 -3.48
CA ALA A 37 11.85 4.49 -4.46
C ALA A 37 11.80 5.91 -3.88
N ARG A 38 10.73 6.23 -3.13
CA ARG A 38 10.53 7.54 -2.52
C ARG A 38 11.63 7.93 -1.54
N ASN A 39 12.08 6.98 -0.73
CA ASN A 39 13.13 7.20 0.28
C ASN A 39 14.46 7.68 -0.33
N GLN A 40 14.71 7.48 -1.61
CA GLN A 40 15.90 8.01 -2.30
C GLN A 40 15.83 9.52 -2.52
N PHE A 41 14.64 10.10 -2.54
CA PHE A 41 14.43 11.53 -2.81
C PHE A 41 13.89 12.27 -1.58
N ILE A 42 13.22 11.57 -0.66
CA ILE A 42 12.52 12.15 0.49
C ILE A 42 12.67 11.23 1.69
N ALA A 43 13.65 11.50 2.54
CA ALA A 43 13.91 10.68 3.74
C ALA A 43 12.84 10.85 4.84
N ASN A 44 12.17 12.02 4.90
CA ASN A 44 11.15 12.30 5.91
C ASN A 44 9.79 11.75 5.46
N ARG A 45 9.29 10.73 6.18
CA ARG A 45 8.01 10.07 5.91
C ARG A 45 6.78 10.96 6.05
N TYR A 46 6.87 12.07 6.81
CA TYR A 46 5.77 13.01 7.07
C TYR A 46 5.73 14.19 6.08
N ARG A 47 6.76 14.35 5.26
CA ARG A 47 6.83 15.41 4.26
C ARG A 47 6.26 14.93 2.92
N SER A 48 5.45 15.76 2.28
CA SER A 48 4.99 15.51 0.90
C SER A 48 6.11 15.76 -0.12
N ALA A 49 6.06 15.05 -1.24
CA ALA A 49 6.94 15.28 -2.38
C ALA A 49 6.57 16.58 -3.10
N ASP A 50 7.57 17.32 -3.57
CA ASP A 50 7.37 18.41 -4.50
C ASP A 50 7.20 17.91 -5.95
N SER A 51 6.79 18.81 -6.85
CA SER A 51 6.55 18.47 -8.26
C SER A 51 7.78 17.91 -8.99
N SER A 52 9.00 18.31 -8.61
CA SER A 52 10.23 17.77 -9.19
C SER A 52 10.49 16.34 -8.73
N GLN A 53 10.29 16.08 -7.44
CA GLN A 53 10.43 14.75 -6.86
C GLN A 53 9.38 13.78 -7.42
N ILE A 54 8.12 14.23 -7.57
CA ILE A 54 7.05 13.43 -8.19
C ILE A 54 7.41 13.04 -9.63
N ARG A 55 7.93 13.98 -10.44
CA ARG A 55 8.37 13.66 -11.80
C ARG A 55 9.49 12.61 -11.83
N LYS A 56 10.47 12.70 -10.94
CA LYS A 56 11.54 11.70 -10.82
C LYS A 56 10.97 10.32 -10.42
N LEU A 57 10.07 10.29 -9.47
CA LEU A 57 9.42 9.06 -9.03
C LEU A 57 8.58 8.40 -10.14
N LEU A 58 7.89 9.19 -10.96
CA LEU A 58 7.16 8.68 -12.12
C LEU A 58 8.10 8.02 -13.14
N VAL A 59 9.28 8.61 -13.39
CA VAL A 59 10.28 8.00 -14.28
C VAL A 59 10.78 6.67 -13.73
N VAL A 60 11.04 6.60 -12.41
CA VAL A 60 11.47 5.35 -11.75
C VAL A 60 10.35 4.29 -11.82
N ALA A 61 9.11 4.68 -11.53
CA ALA A 61 7.97 3.77 -11.59
C ALA A 61 7.71 3.23 -13.02
N GLU A 62 7.77 4.11 -14.02
CA GLU A 62 7.58 3.68 -15.42
C GLU A 62 8.69 2.72 -15.88
N ARG A 63 9.94 2.98 -15.48
CA ARG A 63 11.04 2.05 -15.73
C ARG A 63 10.76 0.70 -15.06
N ALA A 64 10.37 0.69 -13.78
CA ALA A 64 10.08 -0.54 -13.05
C ALA A 64 8.95 -1.37 -13.70
N LEU A 65 7.91 -0.73 -14.22
CA LEU A 65 6.84 -1.41 -14.96
C LEU A 65 7.36 -2.02 -16.27
N LYS A 66 8.25 -1.34 -16.98
CA LYS A 66 8.93 -1.89 -18.18
C LYS A 66 9.87 -3.05 -17.86
N GLU A 67 10.45 -3.07 -16.68
CA GLU A 67 11.30 -4.14 -16.15
C GLU A 67 10.49 -5.34 -15.58
N GLY A 68 9.17 -5.30 -15.66
CA GLY A 68 8.30 -6.42 -15.28
C GLY A 68 7.65 -6.33 -13.90
N ALA A 69 7.61 -5.15 -13.27
CA ALA A 69 6.80 -4.97 -12.07
C ALA A 69 5.31 -5.25 -12.36
N LEU A 70 4.67 -6.05 -11.52
CA LEU A 70 3.30 -6.53 -11.69
C LEU A 70 2.22 -5.53 -11.23
N GLY A 71 2.62 -4.35 -10.79
CA GLY A 71 1.76 -3.27 -10.31
C GLY A 71 2.56 -2.25 -9.51
N ILE A 72 1.87 -1.29 -8.91
CA ILE A 72 2.47 -0.27 -8.03
C ILE A 72 1.94 -0.48 -6.61
N SER A 73 2.82 -0.48 -5.61
CA SER A 73 2.47 -0.71 -4.20
C SER A 73 2.72 0.52 -3.34
N PHE A 74 1.73 0.91 -2.55
CA PHE A 74 1.79 1.99 -1.56
C PHE A 74 1.53 1.46 -0.15
N SER A 75 2.35 1.88 0.80
CA SER A 75 2.15 1.62 2.23
C SER A 75 1.84 2.93 2.95
N LEU A 76 0.60 3.45 2.80
CA LEU A 76 0.23 4.82 3.17
C LEU A 76 0.32 5.10 4.68
N GLU A 77 0.00 4.13 5.53
CA GLU A 77 0.14 4.26 6.99
C GLU A 77 1.59 4.48 7.42
N TYR A 78 2.56 3.94 6.66
CA TYR A 78 3.99 4.05 6.98
C TYR A 78 4.66 5.32 6.42
N ILE A 79 4.00 5.99 5.48
CA ILE A 79 4.47 7.24 4.85
C ILE A 79 3.36 8.29 4.87
N PRO A 80 2.96 8.80 6.05
CA PRO A 80 1.80 9.69 6.20
C PRO A 80 1.83 10.96 5.35
N GLY A 81 3.03 11.42 4.95
CA GLY A 81 3.21 12.60 4.11
C GLY A 81 2.82 12.43 2.64
N VAL A 82 2.58 11.19 2.19
CA VAL A 82 2.11 10.93 0.81
C VAL A 82 0.67 11.39 0.66
N ASN A 83 0.39 12.14 -0.40
CA ASN A 83 -0.93 12.71 -0.68
C ASN A 83 -1.37 12.44 -2.13
N SER A 84 -2.53 12.96 -2.51
CA SER A 84 -3.11 12.79 -3.84
C SER A 84 -2.21 13.25 -4.99
N ALA A 85 -1.37 14.27 -4.78
CA ALA A 85 -0.44 14.76 -5.81
C ALA A 85 0.64 13.71 -6.15
N GLU A 86 0.99 12.83 -5.20
CA GLU A 86 1.88 11.69 -5.43
C GLU A 86 1.13 10.48 -5.96
N ILE A 87 -0.06 10.17 -5.42
CA ILE A 87 -0.80 8.93 -5.70
C ILE A 87 -1.46 8.95 -7.08
N VAL A 88 -2.19 10.02 -7.40
CA VAL A 88 -3.01 10.08 -8.63
C VAL A 88 -2.19 9.91 -9.91
N PRO A 89 -1.03 10.58 -10.09
CA PRO A 89 -0.17 10.34 -11.26
C PRO A 89 0.33 8.91 -11.39
N MET A 90 0.64 8.25 -10.27
CA MET A 90 1.06 6.84 -10.26
C MET A 90 -0.09 5.91 -10.64
N MET A 91 -1.31 6.21 -10.21
CA MET A 91 -2.49 5.44 -10.61
C MET A 91 -2.81 5.60 -12.10
N HIS A 92 -2.66 6.80 -12.67
CA HIS A 92 -2.77 7.00 -14.11
C HIS A 92 -1.68 6.22 -14.86
N LEU A 93 -0.47 6.16 -14.33
CA LEU A 93 0.60 5.33 -14.88
C LEU A 93 0.22 3.84 -14.85
N ALA A 94 -0.24 3.33 -13.72
CA ALA A 94 -0.70 1.95 -13.57
C ALA A 94 -1.83 1.60 -14.55
N LYS A 95 -2.83 2.49 -14.68
CA LYS A 95 -3.91 2.36 -15.65
C LYS A 95 -3.40 2.25 -17.08
N ARG A 96 -2.43 3.08 -17.48
CA ARG A 96 -1.83 3.08 -18.82
C ARG A 96 -1.11 1.76 -19.12
N TYR A 97 -0.48 1.14 -18.11
CA TYR A 97 0.18 -0.16 -18.22
C TYR A 97 -0.75 -1.35 -17.97
N ASN A 98 -2.03 -1.10 -17.68
CA ASN A 98 -3.03 -2.11 -17.35
C ASN A 98 -2.61 -3.03 -16.21
N VAL A 99 -2.06 -2.45 -15.15
CA VAL A 99 -1.67 -3.15 -13.93
C VAL A 99 -2.39 -2.57 -12.71
N PRO A 100 -2.61 -3.36 -11.64
CA PRO A 100 -3.27 -2.88 -10.43
C PRO A 100 -2.35 -2.01 -9.57
N VAL A 101 -2.98 -1.24 -8.66
CA VAL A 101 -2.29 -0.53 -7.59
C VAL A 101 -2.66 -1.17 -6.26
N PHE A 102 -1.66 -1.57 -5.48
CA PHE A 102 -1.79 -2.23 -4.18
C PHE A 102 -1.67 -1.20 -3.07
N PHE A 103 -2.57 -1.25 -2.10
CA PHE A 103 -2.59 -0.29 -1.01
C PHE A 103 -2.65 -0.96 0.36
N HIS A 104 -1.60 -0.78 1.15
CA HIS A 104 -1.75 -0.75 2.59
C HIS A 104 -2.41 0.59 2.94
N ALA A 105 -3.66 0.55 3.41
CA ALA A 105 -4.48 1.75 3.63
C ALA A 105 -3.86 2.69 4.68
N ARG A 106 -4.28 3.95 4.66
CA ARG A 106 -3.70 5.01 5.50
C ARG A 106 -4.00 4.87 6.97
N TYR A 107 -5.21 4.41 7.32
CA TYR A 107 -5.69 4.30 8.69
C TYR A 107 -6.16 2.88 8.98
N SER A 108 -5.91 2.42 10.21
CA SER A 108 -6.12 1.04 10.64
C SER A 108 -7.04 0.92 11.87
N ASP A 109 -7.74 1.99 12.23
CA ASP A 109 -8.61 2.04 13.39
C ASP A 109 -9.88 2.85 13.12
N THR A 110 -10.73 3.01 14.14
CA THR A 110 -12.00 3.75 14.03
C THR A 110 -11.99 5.08 14.77
N LEU A 111 -10.82 5.53 15.25
CA LEU A 111 -10.65 6.76 16.01
C LEU A 111 -10.05 7.88 15.15
N GLU A 112 -10.50 9.11 15.42
CA GLU A 112 -9.91 10.31 14.83
C GLU A 112 -8.40 10.45 15.16
N PRO A 113 -7.59 11.11 14.31
CA PRO A 113 -8.05 12.05 13.25
C PRO A 113 -8.37 11.41 11.89
N GLY A 114 -8.21 10.11 11.70
CA GLY A 114 -8.52 9.43 10.46
C GLY A 114 -8.92 7.98 10.72
N THR A 115 -10.04 7.56 10.15
CA THR A 115 -10.65 6.27 10.37
C THR A 115 -10.44 5.30 9.21
N ASN A 116 -10.71 4.01 9.44
CA ASN A 116 -10.81 3.00 8.39
C ASN A 116 -11.70 3.44 7.21
N PHE A 117 -12.80 4.13 7.50
CA PHE A 117 -13.73 4.58 6.47
C PHE A 117 -13.15 5.72 5.66
N ASP A 118 -12.41 6.65 6.28
CA ASP A 118 -11.71 7.71 5.58
C ASP A 118 -10.64 7.12 4.65
N ALA A 119 -9.88 6.13 5.14
CA ALA A 119 -8.89 5.44 4.32
C ALA A 119 -9.51 4.72 3.10
N LEU A 120 -10.61 3.98 3.29
CA LEU A 120 -11.29 3.30 2.18
C LEU A 120 -11.93 4.29 1.21
N ASN A 121 -12.57 5.36 1.70
CA ASN A 121 -13.14 6.40 0.85
C ASN A 121 -12.07 7.16 0.06
N GLU A 122 -10.89 7.40 0.65
CA GLU A 122 -9.72 7.94 -0.05
C GLU A 122 -9.37 7.06 -1.27
N LEU A 123 -9.22 5.75 -1.08
CA LEU A 123 -8.85 4.81 -2.14
C LEU A 123 -9.95 4.66 -3.20
N ILE A 124 -11.22 4.56 -2.79
CA ILE A 124 -12.38 4.53 -3.68
C ILE A 124 -12.45 5.82 -4.51
N GLY A 125 -12.18 6.97 -3.89
CA GLY A 125 -12.11 8.26 -4.56
C GLY A 125 -11.04 8.29 -5.65
N TYR A 126 -9.85 7.79 -5.37
CA TYR A 126 -8.76 7.68 -6.35
C TYR A 126 -9.10 6.71 -7.49
N ALA A 127 -9.67 5.54 -7.17
CA ALA A 127 -10.11 4.59 -8.19
C ALA A 127 -11.16 5.20 -9.13
N ARG A 128 -12.12 5.95 -8.56
CA ARG A 128 -13.15 6.66 -9.35
C ARG A 128 -12.56 7.74 -10.23
N GLN A 129 -11.60 8.52 -9.72
CA GLN A 129 -10.94 9.61 -10.45
C GLN A 129 -10.09 9.10 -11.61
N THR A 130 -9.38 7.98 -11.42
CA THR A 130 -8.36 7.48 -12.37
C THR A 130 -8.84 6.34 -13.25
N GLY A 131 -9.86 5.62 -12.82
CA GLY A 131 -10.31 4.36 -13.44
C GLY A 131 -9.25 3.24 -13.33
N ALA A 132 -8.28 3.35 -12.44
CA ALA A 132 -7.30 2.31 -12.20
C ALA A 132 -7.87 1.20 -11.32
N SER A 133 -7.46 -0.04 -11.57
CA SER A 133 -7.75 -1.18 -10.71
C SER A 133 -6.98 -1.04 -9.40
N ILE A 134 -7.62 -1.26 -8.26
CA ILE A 134 -6.97 -1.21 -6.95
C ILE A 134 -7.15 -2.52 -6.18
N HIS A 135 -6.16 -2.84 -5.37
CA HIS A 135 -6.17 -3.94 -4.41
C HIS A 135 -5.86 -3.42 -3.01
N ILE A 136 -6.70 -3.73 -2.04
CA ILE A 136 -6.49 -3.37 -0.64
C ILE A 136 -5.82 -4.54 0.05
N ASP A 137 -4.57 -4.33 0.45
CA ASP A 137 -3.77 -5.34 1.12
C ASP A 137 -4.30 -5.60 2.53
N HIS A 138 -4.31 -6.88 2.92
CA HIS A 138 -4.60 -7.36 4.29
C HIS A 138 -5.60 -6.45 5.04
N ILE A 139 -6.80 -6.30 4.47
CA ILE A 139 -7.88 -5.44 4.99
C ILE A 139 -8.17 -5.70 6.48
N THR A 140 -7.84 -6.88 6.99
CA THR A 140 -7.96 -7.26 8.40
C THR A 140 -7.15 -6.40 9.36
N SER A 141 -6.01 -5.88 8.91
CA SER A 141 -5.11 -5.04 9.72
C SER A 141 -5.01 -3.59 9.24
N THR A 142 -5.85 -3.20 8.29
CA THR A 142 -5.93 -1.83 7.77
C THR A 142 -7.38 -1.37 7.73
N GLY A 143 -7.93 -1.06 6.58
CA GLY A 143 -9.25 -0.48 6.38
C GLY A 143 -10.46 -1.26 6.93
N GLY A 144 -10.28 -2.50 7.40
CA GLY A 144 -11.34 -3.32 7.98
C GLY A 144 -11.20 -3.59 9.49
N THR A 145 -10.10 -3.17 10.12
CA THR A 145 -9.87 -3.39 11.55
C THR A 145 -11.02 -2.80 12.38
N PHE A 146 -11.60 -3.61 13.27
CA PHE A 146 -12.79 -3.27 14.10
C PHE A 146 -14.08 -2.91 13.33
N SER A 147 -14.08 -2.93 12.00
CA SER A 147 -15.19 -2.43 11.18
C SER A 147 -15.51 -3.28 9.94
N MET A 148 -15.05 -4.54 9.89
CA MET A 148 -15.01 -5.39 8.69
C MET A 148 -16.32 -5.39 7.89
N ALA A 149 -17.48 -5.63 8.53
CA ALA A 149 -18.76 -5.70 7.82
C ALA A 149 -19.10 -4.40 7.07
N LYS A 150 -18.88 -3.25 7.71
CA LYS A 150 -19.14 -1.93 7.10
C LYS A 150 -18.11 -1.64 6.00
N SER A 151 -16.84 -2.00 6.23
CA SER A 151 -15.76 -1.81 5.26
C SER A 151 -15.98 -2.62 3.99
N LEU A 152 -16.39 -3.88 4.12
CA LEU A 152 -16.77 -4.72 2.99
C LEU A 152 -17.97 -4.14 2.24
N GLY A 153 -18.98 -3.64 2.95
CA GLY A 153 -20.15 -2.97 2.35
C GLY A 153 -19.77 -1.76 1.49
N LEU A 154 -18.76 -0.96 1.92
CA LEU A 154 -18.23 0.14 1.10
C LEU A 154 -17.58 -0.36 -0.18
N LEU A 155 -16.78 -1.43 -0.10
CA LEU A 155 -16.13 -2.02 -1.27
C LEU A 155 -17.14 -2.65 -2.24
N GLU A 156 -18.13 -3.36 -1.73
CA GLU A 156 -19.21 -3.94 -2.53
C GLU A 156 -20.04 -2.86 -3.24
N GLY A 157 -20.36 -1.76 -2.55
CA GLY A 157 -21.01 -0.60 -3.15
C GLY A 157 -20.18 0.03 -4.27
N ALA A 158 -18.86 0.19 -4.07
CA ALA A 158 -17.95 0.69 -5.07
C ALA A 158 -17.85 -0.23 -6.30
N ARG A 159 -17.77 -1.54 -6.09
CA ARG A 159 -17.75 -2.57 -7.16
C ARG A 159 -19.07 -2.57 -7.95
N SER A 160 -20.21 -2.51 -7.27
CA SER A 160 -21.53 -2.41 -7.90
C SER A 160 -21.67 -1.13 -8.74
N GLY A 161 -20.93 -0.08 -8.38
CA GLY A 161 -20.79 1.16 -9.15
C GLY A 161 -19.78 1.09 -10.31
N GLY A 162 -19.25 -0.11 -10.62
CA GLY A 162 -18.36 -0.37 -11.76
C GLY A 162 -16.87 -0.15 -11.50
N LEU A 163 -16.43 0.05 -10.25
CA LEU A 163 -15.01 0.16 -9.94
C LEU A 163 -14.36 -1.22 -9.80
N ASP A 164 -13.16 -1.36 -10.33
CA ASP A 164 -12.35 -2.57 -10.17
C ASP A 164 -11.54 -2.49 -8.86
N ILE A 165 -12.17 -2.99 -7.80
CA ILE A 165 -11.61 -3.00 -6.44
C ILE A 165 -11.63 -4.42 -5.90
N THR A 166 -10.49 -4.87 -5.38
CA THR A 166 -10.33 -6.15 -4.69
C THR A 166 -9.67 -5.94 -3.33
N ALA A 167 -9.74 -6.94 -2.48
CA ALA A 167 -9.04 -6.93 -1.20
C ALA A 167 -8.57 -8.34 -0.84
N CYS A 168 -7.52 -8.44 -0.04
CA CYS A 168 -7.10 -9.70 0.58
C CYS A 168 -7.16 -9.60 2.11
N LEU A 169 -7.19 -10.75 2.75
CA LEU A 169 -7.19 -10.89 4.21
C LEU A 169 -6.28 -12.06 4.62
N TYR A 170 -5.90 -12.10 5.88
CA TYR A 170 -5.25 -13.24 6.51
C TYR A 170 -6.07 -13.72 7.72
N PRO A 171 -6.01 -15.02 8.08
CA PRO A 171 -6.87 -15.61 9.11
C PRO A 171 -6.26 -15.54 10.52
N TYR A 172 -5.40 -14.55 10.80
CA TYR A 172 -4.75 -14.39 12.10
C TYR A 172 -5.37 -13.25 12.89
N ASN A 173 -5.31 -13.33 14.22
CA ASN A 173 -5.78 -12.31 15.15
C ASN A 173 -4.66 -11.38 15.65
N PHE A 174 -3.53 -11.37 14.98
CA PHE A 174 -2.39 -10.50 15.24
C PHE A 174 -1.84 -9.92 13.93
N TRP A 175 -1.07 -8.85 14.03
CA TRP A 175 -0.36 -8.22 12.93
C TRP A 175 1.11 -7.97 13.30
N GLY A 176 1.96 -7.87 12.29
CA GLY A 176 3.39 -7.61 12.47
C GLY A 176 3.77 -6.28 11.82
N THR A 177 4.67 -5.54 12.46
CA THR A 177 5.26 -4.31 11.91
C THR A 177 6.59 -3.99 12.60
N TYR A 178 7.24 -2.92 12.15
CA TYR A 178 8.47 -2.43 12.77
C TYR A 178 8.16 -1.42 13.87
N LEU A 179 8.90 -1.46 14.98
CA LEU A 179 8.72 -0.54 16.13
C LEU A 179 8.92 0.95 15.75
N ASN A 180 9.76 1.22 14.75
CA ASN A 180 10.00 2.57 14.25
C ASN A 180 9.01 3.00 13.17
N SER A 181 7.91 2.29 12.96
CA SER A 181 6.89 2.66 11.99
C SER A 181 5.98 3.77 12.51
N ALA A 182 5.34 4.52 11.60
CA ALA A 182 4.36 5.54 11.95
C ALA A 182 3.12 4.96 12.66
N ARG A 183 2.91 3.64 12.59
CA ARG A 183 1.86 2.92 13.31
C ARG A 183 1.98 3.07 14.83
N PHE A 184 3.20 3.26 15.33
CA PHE A 184 3.49 3.52 16.75
C PHE A 184 3.66 5.01 17.09
N ASP A 185 3.21 5.92 16.23
CA ASP A 185 3.17 7.34 16.55
C ASP A 185 2.31 7.63 17.79
N ALA A 186 2.53 8.75 18.43
CA ALA A 186 1.88 9.12 19.69
C ALA A 186 0.36 8.83 19.66
N GLY A 187 -0.15 8.19 20.72
CA GLY A 187 -1.55 7.81 20.84
C GLY A 187 -1.90 6.42 20.28
N TRP A 188 -0.95 5.66 19.80
CA TRP A 188 -1.18 4.32 19.23
C TRP A 188 -1.91 3.37 20.20
N GLN A 189 -1.61 3.41 21.51
CA GLN A 189 -2.25 2.56 22.50
C GLN A 189 -3.77 2.79 22.52
N LYS A 190 -4.18 4.06 22.50
CA LYS A 190 -5.60 4.45 22.49
C LYS A 190 -6.27 4.02 21.18
N ARG A 191 -5.61 4.28 20.05
CA ARG A 191 -6.16 3.96 18.72
C ARG A 191 -6.43 2.47 18.55
N PHE A 192 -5.47 1.62 18.95
CA PHE A 192 -5.59 0.17 18.79
C PHE A 192 -6.20 -0.55 20.00
N GLY A 193 -6.41 0.14 21.12
CA GLY A 193 -6.89 -0.47 22.36
C GLY A 193 -5.91 -1.47 22.97
N ILE A 194 -4.60 -1.29 22.72
CA ILE A 194 -3.51 -2.17 23.16
C ILE A 194 -2.45 -1.40 23.94
N SER A 195 -1.54 -2.13 24.57
CA SER A 195 -0.46 -1.60 25.40
C SER A 195 0.87 -2.29 25.07
N TYR A 196 1.94 -1.91 25.76
CA TYR A 196 3.22 -2.61 25.64
C TYR A 196 3.17 -4.10 26.01
N LYS A 197 2.20 -4.51 26.82
CA LYS A 197 2.00 -5.92 27.22
C LYS A 197 1.50 -6.80 26.06
N ASP A 198 0.90 -6.17 25.07
CA ASP A 198 0.32 -6.82 23.90
C ASP A 198 1.33 -6.93 22.74
N LEU A 199 2.54 -6.36 22.93
CA LEU A 199 3.61 -6.41 21.93
C LEU A 199 4.52 -7.62 22.17
N GLN A 200 4.78 -8.36 21.12
CA GLN A 200 5.76 -9.43 21.09
C GLN A 200 6.87 -9.08 20.10
N LEU A 201 8.12 -9.15 20.55
CA LEU A 201 9.26 -9.01 19.64
C LEU A 201 9.44 -10.34 18.90
N GLY A 202 9.50 -10.25 17.58
CA GLY A 202 9.91 -11.36 16.74
C GLY A 202 11.41 -11.59 16.91
N GLY A 203 11.81 -12.84 17.08
CA GLY A 203 13.20 -13.29 17.16
C GLY A 203 13.62 -13.97 15.86
#